data_e1a7fc3e0bc01c96fec96229dce0cea5
#
_entry.id   e1a7fc3e0bc01c96fec96229dce0cea5
#
_cell.length_a   1.000
_cell.length_b   1.000
_cell.length_c   1.000
_cell.angle_alpha   90.00
_cell.angle_beta   90.00
_cell.angle_gamma   90.00
#
_symmetry.space_group_name_H-M   'P 1'
#
loop_
_entity.id
_entity.type
_entity.pdbx_description
1 polymer ?
#
loop_
_entity_poly.entity_id
_entity_poly.type
_entity_poly.pdbx_seq_one_letter_code
_entity_poly.pdbx_strand_id
1 'polypeptide(L)'
;MKKRPKKKKSGTLKWGNKSPWFIGIVSGLIGAFVVGAVLYYFYGHRELEIYRAISMTSLNNADRLLEKNMVEDALTIYTAVSSQVSAKKDAALYANVKNSEGVCYYKLALIKNTEANLLKAISAFQEALKIRTQEKYPTDYANTQNNLGNTYRALSEVKDKKQNLTKAFEAFEKALKIFTRDKSPLGYAATQNNLGAAYATLSEVMDKERNLNKAIKAFQEALKVRTMARYPLGYATTQNNLGNTYRALAEVKDKGGNLAKAVQAVKQALKVYTLSEYPLDYAATKNNLGNVYSALAEVKDKEENLTKAVRAYEEALKVYTLGRYPSQFRAVTASMEKAKKMR
;
A
#
# COMPACT_ATOMS: atom_id res chain seq x y z
N MET A 1 22.15 -1.41 -70.47
CA MET A 1 21.21 -0.79 -69.51
C MET A 1 21.64 -1.14 -68.09
N LYS A 2 22.23 -0.20 -67.33
CA LYS A 2 22.74 -0.40 -65.97
C LYS A 2 21.60 -0.06 -65.01
N LYS A 3 21.11 -1.04 -64.18
CA LYS A 3 20.16 -0.82 -63.11
C LYS A 3 20.85 -0.15 -61.91
N ARG A 4 20.34 1.02 -61.46
CA ARG A 4 20.76 1.73 -60.25
C ARG A 4 20.27 0.99 -58.99
N PRO A 5 21.05 0.93 -57.90
CA PRO A 5 20.59 0.32 -56.65
C PRO A 5 19.62 1.24 -55.91
N LYS A 6 18.54 0.65 -55.32
CA LYS A 6 17.58 1.35 -54.48
C LYS A 6 18.22 1.77 -53.16
N LYS A 7 18.14 3.04 -52.81
CA LYS A 7 18.48 3.59 -51.49
C LYS A 7 17.56 2.97 -50.43
N LYS A 8 18.14 2.32 -49.42
CA LYS A 8 17.44 1.97 -48.18
C LYS A 8 17.05 3.27 -47.46
N LYS A 9 15.76 3.44 -47.18
CA LYS A 9 15.25 4.51 -46.31
C LYS A 9 15.73 4.21 -44.89
N SER A 10 16.50 5.10 -44.30
CA SER A 10 16.80 5.13 -42.87
C SER A 10 15.49 5.41 -42.13
N GLY A 11 15.05 4.43 -41.35
CA GLY A 11 13.90 4.60 -40.48
C GLY A 11 14.25 5.57 -39.36
N THR A 12 13.79 6.79 -39.46
CA THR A 12 13.78 7.72 -38.33
C THR A 12 12.75 7.18 -37.31
N LEU A 13 13.26 6.78 -36.15
CA LEU A 13 12.37 6.52 -34.97
C LEU A 13 11.58 7.82 -34.71
N LYS A 14 10.29 7.81 -35.02
CA LYS A 14 9.38 8.87 -34.58
C LYS A 14 9.17 8.70 -33.07
N TRP A 15 9.83 9.53 -32.31
CA TRP A 15 9.54 9.73 -30.90
C TRP A 15 8.17 10.44 -30.80
N GLY A 16 7.11 9.67 -30.54
CA GLY A 16 5.79 10.24 -30.27
C GLY A 16 5.85 11.19 -29.06
N ASN A 17 4.96 12.17 -29.02
CA ASN A 17 4.82 13.23 -28.01
C ASN A 17 4.94 12.72 -26.56
N LYS A 18 6.15 12.49 -26.10
CA LYS A 18 6.46 12.26 -24.69
C LYS A 18 6.81 13.60 -24.07
N SER A 19 6.29 13.89 -22.89
CA SER A 19 6.48 15.17 -22.22
C SER A 19 7.98 15.53 -22.16
N PRO A 20 8.36 16.83 -22.23
CA PRO A 20 9.76 17.27 -22.09
C PRO A 20 10.46 16.70 -20.86
N TRP A 21 9.69 16.35 -19.85
CA TRP A 21 10.09 15.74 -18.61
C TRP A 21 10.57 14.29 -18.77
N PHE A 22 9.90 13.49 -19.59
CA PHE A 22 10.30 12.11 -19.93
C PHE A 22 11.60 12.09 -20.74
N ILE A 23 11.79 13.05 -21.64
CA ILE A 23 13.03 13.22 -22.41
C ILE A 23 14.18 13.61 -21.49
N GLY A 24 13.96 14.47 -20.49
CA GLY A 24 14.96 14.84 -19.48
C GLY A 24 15.43 13.67 -18.62
N ILE A 25 14.53 12.78 -18.22
CA ILE A 25 14.88 11.58 -17.43
C ILE A 25 15.67 10.59 -18.29
N VAL A 26 15.22 10.32 -19.52
CA VAL A 26 15.90 9.39 -20.43
C VAL A 26 17.25 9.93 -20.85
N SER A 27 17.38 11.23 -21.15
CA SER A 27 18.66 11.86 -21.49
C SER A 27 19.63 11.92 -20.29
N GLY A 28 19.11 12.13 -19.07
CA GLY A 28 19.92 12.05 -17.85
C GLY A 28 20.44 10.63 -17.58
N LEU A 29 19.64 9.59 -17.82
CA LEU A 29 20.05 8.19 -17.73
C LEU A 29 21.09 7.84 -18.81
N ILE A 30 20.88 8.27 -20.05
CA ILE A 30 21.83 8.05 -21.16
C ILE A 30 23.15 8.82 -20.91
N GLY A 31 23.06 10.04 -20.41
CA GLY A 31 24.25 10.84 -20.06
C GLY A 31 25.06 10.19 -18.92
N ALA A 32 24.42 9.68 -17.89
CA ALA A 32 25.07 8.94 -16.81
C ALA A 32 25.72 7.63 -17.32
N PHE A 33 25.10 6.98 -18.30
CA PHE A 33 25.64 5.77 -18.95
C PHE A 33 26.90 6.03 -19.74
N VAL A 34 26.90 7.11 -20.56
CA VAL A 34 28.08 7.51 -21.38
C VAL A 34 29.23 7.93 -20.49
N VAL A 35 28.96 8.70 -19.44
CA VAL A 35 29.98 9.10 -18.46
C VAL A 35 30.55 7.89 -17.72
N GLY A 36 29.68 6.97 -17.29
CA GLY A 36 30.10 5.71 -16.65
C GLY A 36 30.95 4.82 -17.55
N ALA A 37 30.61 4.70 -18.84
CA ALA A 37 31.38 3.94 -19.82
C ALA A 37 32.76 4.57 -20.11
N VAL A 38 32.83 5.88 -20.18
CA VAL A 38 34.10 6.63 -20.39
C VAL A 38 35.00 6.52 -19.15
N LEU A 39 34.43 6.62 -17.95
CA LEU A 39 35.18 6.47 -16.70
C LEU A 39 35.63 5.02 -16.47
N TYR A 40 34.86 4.01 -16.88
CA TYR A 40 35.29 2.61 -16.90
C TYR A 40 36.54 2.37 -17.71
N TYR A 41 36.63 2.98 -18.89
CA TYR A 41 37.76 2.83 -19.79
C TYR A 41 39.07 3.49 -19.24
N PHE A 42 38.91 4.55 -18.45
CA PHE A 42 40.07 5.31 -17.96
C PHE A 42 40.51 4.98 -16.51
N TYR A 43 39.71 4.36 -15.68
CA TYR A 43 39.95 4.28 -14.24
C TYR A 43 39.68 2.91 -13.57
N GLY A 44 39.90 1.82 -14.25
CA GLY A 44 39.68 0.40 -13.93
C GLY A 44 39.51 -0.10 -12.47
N HIS A 45 39.92 0.64 -11.45
CA HIS A 45 39.75 0.25 -10.04
C HIS A 45 38.66 1.04 -9.26
N ARG A 46 38.09 2.10 -9.84
CA ARG A 46 36.99 2.88 -9.24
C ARG A 46 35.60 2.51 -9.75
N GLU A 47 35.54 1.48 -10.53
CA GLU A 47 34.33 1.02 -11.25
C GLU A 47 33.14 0.79 -10.31
N LEU A 48 33.33 0.12 -9.20
CA LEU A 48 32.25 -0.24 -8.28
C LEU A 48 31.69 1.00 -7.53
N GLU A 49 32.55 1.96 -7.18
CA GLU A 49 32.11 3.17 -6.47
C GLU A 49 31.32 4.10 -7.38
N ILE A 50 31.78 4.29 -8.61
CA ILE A 50 31.08 5.11 -9.61
C ILE A 50 29.73 4.47 -9.97
N TYR A 51 29.72 3.17 -10.18
CA TYR A 51 28.55 2.40 -10.42
C TYR A 51 27.52 2.52 -9.28
N ARG A 52 27.96 2.41 -8.02
CA ARG A 52 27.13 2.66 -6.84
C ARG A 52 26.58 4.08 -6.81
N ALA A 53 27.41 5.08 -7.06
CA ALA A 53 27.01 6.48 -7.04
C ALA A 53 25.92 6.78 -8.09
N ILE A 54 26.08 6.27 -9.33
CA ILE A 54 25.08 6.41 -10.39
C ILE A 54 23.79 5.69 -10.03
N SER A 55 23.89 4.44 -9.54
CA SER A 55 22.74 3.66 -9.13
C SER A 55 22.00 4.34 -7.98
N MET A 56 22.71 4.84 -6.96
CA MET A 56 22.11 5.54 -5.82
C MET A 56 21.41 6.85 -6.23
N THR A 57 21.98 7.61 -7.18
CA THR A 57 21.31 8.80 -7.71
C THR A 57 20.00 8.44 -8.41
N SER A 58 20.01 7.38 -9.22
CA SER A 58 18.80 6.87 -9.89
C SER A 58 17.77 6.36 -8.88
N LEU A 59 18.20 5.65 -7.84
CA LEU A 59 17.31 5.15 -6.79
C LEU A 59 16.69 6.30 -5.98
N ASN A 60 17.46 7.32 -5.60
CA ASN A 60 16.93 8.50 -4.92
C ASN A 60 15.86 9.21 -5.78
N ASN A 61 16.02 9.22 -7.09
CA ASN A 61 15.03 9.74 -8.02
C ASN A 61 13.78 8.88 -8.05
N ALA A 62 13.93 7.55 -8.09
CA ALA A 62 12.83 6.62 -8.05
C ALA A 62 12.05 6.72 -6.74
N ASP A 63 12.75 6.85 -5.59
CA ASP A 63 12.13 7.03 -4.28
C ASP A 63 11.28 8.32 -4.24
N ARG A 64 11.80 9.44 -4.77
CA ARG A 64 11.03 10.69 -4.88
C ARG A 64 9.78 10.56 -5.77
N LEU A 65 9.88 9.81 -6.86
CA LEU A 65 8.72 9.53 -7.72
C LEU A 65 7.69 8.68 -6.98
N LEU A 66 8.14 7.70 -6.23
CA LEU A 66 7.28 6.83 -5.41
C LEU A 66 6.56 7.61 -4.29
N GLU A 67 7.24 8.58 -3.67
CA GLU A 67 6.65 9.52 -2.69
C GLU A 67 5.56 10.39 -3.34
N LYS A 68 5.77 10.82 -4.59
CA LYS A 68 4.78 11.56 -5.39
C LYS A 68 3.70 10.67 -6.00
N ASN A 69 3.66 9.39 -5.64
CA ASN A 69 2.75 8.38 -6.17
C ASN A 69 2.87 8.15 -7.70
N MET A 70 3.99 8.52 -8.31
CA MET A 70 4.34 8.24 -9.73
C MET A 70 4.94 6.83 -9.83
N VAL A 71 4.11 5.81 -9.59
CA VAL A 71 4.56 4.44 -9.33
C VAL A 71 5.16 3.77 -10.56
N GLU A 72 4.62 4.03 -11.77
CA GLU A 72 5.10 3.44 -13.02
C GLU A 72 6.48 4.00 -13.39
N ASP A 73 6.67 5.30 -13.22
CA ASP A 73 7.95 5.95 -13.50
C ASP A 73 9.03 5.46 -12.51
N ALA A 74 8.68 5.37 -11.23
CA ALA A 74 9.57 4.80 -10.21
C ALA A 74 9.94 3.35 -10.55
N LEU A 75 8.98 2.51 -10.92
CA LEU A 75 9.21 1.11 -11.31
C LEU A 75 10.14 1.00 -12.52
N THR A 76 9.97 1.88 -13.52
CA THR A 76 10.84 1.92 -14.70
C THR A 76 12.30 2.12 -14.31
N ILE A 77 12.57 3.05 -13.39
CA ILE A 77 13.93 3.30 -12.89
C ILE A 77 14.45 2.11 -12.08
N TYR A 78 13.66 1.58 -11.14
CA TYR A 78 14.07 0.41 -10.35
C TYR A 78 14.39 -0.79 -11.23
N THR A 79 13.57 -1.06 -12.27
CA THR A 79 13.80 -2.16 -13.21
C THR A 79 15.07 -1.93 -14.05
N ALA A 80 15.32 -0.70 -14.49
CA ALA A 80 16.54 -0.35 -15.20
C ALA A 80 17.79 -0.56 -14.33
N VAL A 81 17.76 -0.12 -13.08
CA VAL A 81 18.86 -0.36 -12.13
C VAL A 81 18.99 -1.88 -11.84
N SER A 82 17.87 -2.57 -11.63
CA SER A 82 17.83 -4.01 -11.35
C SER A 82 18.48 -4.86 -12.46
N SER A 83 18.36 -4.43 -13.72
CA SER A 83 18.98 -5.14 -14.85
C SER A 83 20.51 -5.08 -14.85
N GLN A 84 21.08 -4.12 -14.15
CA GLN A 84 22.54 -3.86 -14.11
C GLN A 84 23.17 -4.34 -12.81
N VAL A 85 22.41 -4.31 -11.70
CA VAL A 85 22.84 -4.76 -10.38
C VAL A 85 22.64 -6.27 -10.27
N SER A 86 23.68 -6.99 -9.88
CA SER A 86 23.55 -8.41 -9.56
C SER A 86 23.88 -8.69 -8.10
N ALA A 87 23.28 -9.72 -7.53
CA ALA A 87 23.56 -10.18 -6.17
C ALA A 87 25.04 -10.53 -5.94
N LYS A 88 25.78 -10.90 -7.01
CA LYS A 88 27.22 -11.19 -6.94
C LYS A 88 28.07 -9.94 -6.84
N LYS A 89 27.68 -8.84 -7.52
CA LYS A 89 28.43 -7.59 -7.53
C LYS A 89 28.12 -6.72 -6.32
N ASP A 90 26.86 -6.54 -5.98
CA ASP A 90 26.39 -5.78 -4.82
C ASP A 90 25.09 -6.36 -4.29
N ALA A 91 25.22 -7.30 -3.36
CA ALA A 91 24.09 -8.00 -2.77
C ALA A 91 23.13 -7.06 -2.04
N ALA A 92 23.63 -6.09 -1.29
CA ALA A 92 22.81 -5.16 -0.52
C ALA A 92 21.98 -4.26 -1.46
N LEU A 93 22.63 -3.67 -2.45
CA LEU A 93 21.97 -2.82 -3.45
C LEU A 93 20.92 -3.61 -4.25
N TYR A 94 21.27 -4.83 -4.69
CA TYR A 94 20.31 -5.72 -5.37
C TYR A 94 19.06 -5.99 -4.52
N ALA A 95 19.23 -6.33 -3.25
CA ALA A 95 18.13 -6.59 -2.34
C ALA A 95 17.26 -5.34 -2.09
N ASN A 96 17.88 -4.15 -2.02
CA ASN A 96 17.17 -2.89 -1.90
C ASN A 96 16.28 -2.63 -3.12
N VAL A 97 16.85 -2.75 -4.31
CA VAL A 97 16.13 -2.56 -5.57
C VAL A 97 14.97 -3.56 -5.69
N LYS A 98 15.22 -4.84 -5.40
CA LYS A 98 14.15 -5.87 -5.42
C LYS A 98 13.02 -5.57 -4.44
N ASN A 99 13.33 -5.11 -3.23
CA ASN A 99 12.29 -4.70 -2.30
C ASN A 99 11.49 -3.49 -2.82
N SER A 100 12.14 -2.50 -3.42
CA SER A 100 11.45 -1.32 -3.99
C SER A 100 10.60 -1.69 -5.20
N GLU A 101 11.07 -2.57 -6.09
CA GLU A 101 10.24 -3.15 -7.17
C GLU A 101 8.98 -3.82 -6.59
N GLY A 102 9.14 -4.61 -5.53
CA GLY A 102 8.03 -5.26 -4.83
C GLY A 102 7.00 -4.25 -4.31
N VAL A 103 7.45 -3.14 -3.72
CA VAL A 103 6.57 -2.06 -3.26
C VAL A 103 5.84 -1.40 -4.43
N CYS A 104 6.52 -1.14 -5.55
CA CYS A 104 5.90 -0.58 -6.75
C CYS A 104 4.83 -1.51 -7.32
N TYR A 105 5.14 -2.80 -7.49
CA TYR A 105 4.16 -3.78 -7.97
C TYR A 105 2.96 -3.90 -7.02
N TYR A 106 3.18 -3.89 -5.70
CA TYR A 106 2.08 -3.86 -4.74
C TYR A 106 1.18 -2.63 -4.91
N LYS A 107 1.77 -1.43 -5.05
CA LYS A 107 0.99 -0.19 -5.29
C LYS A 107 0.24 -0.24 -6.62
N LEU A 108 0.84 -0.75 -7.70
CA LEU A 108 0.19 -0.93 -8.99
C LEU A 108 -0.99 -1.91 -8.92
N ALA A 109 -0.87 -2.95 -8.11
CA ALA A 109 -1.96 -3.92 -7.89
C ALA A 109 -3.23 -3.29 -7.32
N LEU A 110 -3.12 -2.18 -6.59
CA LEU A 110 -4.27 -1.44 -6.07
C LEU A 110 -5.01 -0.64 -7.16
N ILE A 111 -4.41 -0.46 -8.33
CA ILE A 111 -4.92 0.37 -9.42
C ILE A 111 -5.33 -0.50 -10.61
N LYS A 112 -4.50 -1.47 -11.00
CA LYS A 112 -4.70 -2.28 -12.20
C LYS A 112 -4.01 -3.64 -12.12
N ASN A 113 -4.55 -4.62 -12.86
CA ASN A 113 -3.96 -5.96 -12.99
C ASN A 113 -3.59 -6.59 -11.63
N THR A 114 -4.53 -6.56 -10.69
CA THR A 114 -4.33 -6.84 -9.26
C THR A 114 -3.57 -8.13 -9.01
N GLU A 115 -4.04 -9.28 -9.51
CA GLU A 115 -3.39 -10.58 -9.27
C GLU A 115 -1.97 -10.62 -9.85
N ALA A 116 -1.79 -10.23 -11.10
CA ALA A 116 -0.50 -10.29 -11.78
C ALA A 116 0.56 -9.41 -11.08
N ASN A 117 0.17 -8.21 -10.67
CA ASN A 117 1.08 -7.31 -9.96
C ASN A 117 1.38 -7.79 -8.53
N LEU A 118 0.42 -8.40 -7.82
CA LEU A 118 0.69 -9.00 -6.50
C LEU A 118 1.66 -10.18 -6.60
N LEU A 119 1.54 -11.02 -7.62
CA LEU A 119 2.49 -12.11 -7.85
C LEU A 119 3.91 -11.60 -8.17
N LYS A 120 4.03 -10.53 -8.97
CA LYS A 120 5.32 -9.86 -9.21
C LYS A 120 5.90 -9.26 -7.93
N ALA A 121 5.07 -8.63 -7.10
CA ALA A 121 5.49 -8.09 -5.82
C ALA A 121 6.03 -9.19 -4.89
N ILE A 122 5.32 -10.32 -4.77
CA ILE A 122 5.76 -11.48 -3.99
C ILE A 122 7.12 -11.99 -4.48
N SER A 123 7.27 -12.18 -5.80
CA SER A 123 8.54 -12.62 -6.39
C SER A 123 9.69 -11.66 -6.06
N ALA A 124 9.47 -10.36 -6.20
CA ALA A 124 10.48 -9.35 -5.92
C ALA A 124 10.88 -9.32 -4.43
N PHE A 125 9.93 -9.42 -3.50
CA PHE A 125 10.22 -9.53 -2.06
C PHE A 125 10.95 -10.82 -1.72
N GLN A 126 10.60 -11.94 -2.33
CA GLN A 126 11.30 -13.22 -2.14
C GLN A 126 12.75 -13.16 -2.62
N GLU A 127 13.01 -12.49 -3.76
CA GLU A 127 14.38 -12.24 -4.23
C GLU A 127 15.16 -11.38 -3.24
N ALA A 128 14.57 -10.32 -2.70
CA ALA A 128 15.21 -9.51 -1.67
C ALA A 128 15.54 -10.34 -0.42
N LEU A 129 14.65 -11.24 0.00
CA LEU A 129 14.81 -12.08 1.19
C LEU A 129 15.89 -13.18 1.06
N LYS A 130 16.35 -13.51 -0.16
CA LYS A 130 17.51 -14.38 -0.35
C LYS A 130 18.79 -13.75 0.22
N ILE A 131 18.82 -12.43 0.32
CA ILE A 131 19.96 -11.65 0.78
C ILE A 131 19.71 -11.03 2.16
N ARG A 132 18.52 -10.44 2.34
CA ARG A 132 18.09 -9.87 3.60
C ARG A 132 17.70 -11.00 4.55
N THR A 133 18.66 -11.56 5.26
CA THR A 133 18.40 -12.57 6.30
C THR A 133 18.21 -11.91 7.66
N GLN A 134 17.61 -12.64 8.59
CA GLN A 134 17.39 -12.18 9.96
C GLN A 134 18.69 -11.84 10.66
N GLU A 135 19.76 -12.59 10.39
CA GLU A 135 21.07 -12.45 11.00
C GLU A 135 21.85 -11.28 10.42
N LYS A 136 21.81 -11.10 9.08
CA LYS A 136 22.67 -10.15 8.38
C LYS A 136 22.06 -8.75 8.28
N TYR A 137 20.74 -8.68 8.04
CA TYR A 137 20.01 -7.43 7.83
C TYR A 137 18.66 -7.48 8.58
N PRO A 138 18.64 -7.56 9.92
CA PRO A 138 17.42 -7.83 10.68
C PRO A 138 16.26 -6.85 10.39
N THR A 139 16.53 -5.55 10.39
CA THR A 139 15.52 -4.52 10.14
C THR A 139 14.96 -4.61 8.72
N ASP A 140 15.83 -4.75 7.71
CA ASP A 140 15.41 -4.86 6.30
C ASP A 140 14.68 -6.18 6.03
N TYR A 141 15.11 -7.27 6.67
CA TYR A 141 14.40 -8.54 6.66
C TYR A 141 12.98 -8.37 7.19
N ALA A 142 12.82 -7.75 8.35
CA ALA A 142 11.51 -7.55 8.97
C ALA A 142 10.61 -6.61 8.15
N ASN A 143 11.16 -5.53 7.56
CA ASN A 143 10.44 -4.68 6.64
C ASN A 143 9.95 -5.46 5.41
N THR A 144 10.83 -6.26 4.80
CA THR A 144 10.47 -7.05 3.62
C THR A 144 9.44 -8.13 3.96
N GLN A 145 9.54 -8.78 5.12
CA GLN A 145 8.55 -9.73 5.60
C GLN A 145 7.19 -9.06 5.85
N ASN A 146 7.16 -7.88 6.45
CA ASN A 146 5.93 -7.12 6.64
C ASN A 146 5.26 -6.74 5.30
N ASN A 147 6.05 -6.30 4.31
CA ASN A 147 5.56 -6.00 2.97
C ASN A 147 5.02 -7.26 2.27
N LEU A 148 5.74 -8.37 2.37
CA LEU A 148 5.33 -9.67 1.83
C LEU A 148 4.03 -10.16 2.47
N GLY A 149 3.89 -10.04 3.79
CA GLY A 149 2.66 -10.37 4.51
C GLY A 149 1.47 -9.54 4.03
N ASN A 150 1.67 -8.23 3.85
CA ASN A 150 0.61 -7.36 3.33
C ASN A 150 0.24 -7.69 1.87
N THR A 151 1.22 -8.11 1.07
CA THR A 151 0.99 -8.55 -0.32
C THR A 151 0.20 -9.86 -0.37
N TYR A 152 0.53 -10.83 0.49
CA TYR A 152 -0.27 -12.06 0.60
C TYR A 152 -1.68 -11.79 1.10
N ARG A 153 -1.86 -10.88 2.07
CA ARG A 153 -3.21 -10.46 2.51
C ARG A 153 -3.99 -9.84 1.33
N ALA A 154 -3.38 -8.97 0.53
CA ALA A 154 -4.04 -8.43 -0.65
C ALA A 154 -4.36 -9.51 -1.69
N LEU A 155 -3.48 -10.48 -1.91
CA LEU A 155 -3.73 -11.61 -2.82
C LEU A 155 -4.87 -12.50 -2.32
N SER A 156 -5.06 -12.61 -1.01
CA SER A 156 -6.16 -13.38 -0.42
C SER A 156 -7.56 -12.85 -0.76
N GLU A 157 -7.67 -11.57 -1.13
CA GLU A 157 -8.95 -10.99 -1.59
C GLU A 157 -9.30 -11.41 -3.03
N VAL A 158 -8.31 -11.90 -3.78
CA VAL A 158 -8.45 -12.26 -5.19
C VAL A 158 -8.42 -13.77 -5.39
N LYS A 159 -7.61 -14.48 -4.59
CA LYS A 159 -7.33 -15.90 -4.80
C LYS A 159 -6.93 -16.62 -3.53
N ASP A 160 -7.38 -17.87 -3.40
CA ASP A 160 -6.96 -18.82 -2.35
C ASP A 160 -6.91 -18.21 -0.94
N LYS A 161 -8.02 -17.57 -0.53
CA LYS A 161 -8.12 -16.72 0.67
C LYS A 161 -7.41 -17.30 1.88
N LYS A 162 -7.73 -18.54 2.29
CA LYS A 162 -7.13 -19.16 3.48
C LYS A 162 -5.63 -19.37 3.34
N GLN A 163 -5.17 -19.90 2.21
CA GLN A 163 -3.76 -20.20 1.98
C GLN A 163 -2.90 -18.94 1.98
N ASN A 164 -3.37 -17.89 1.30
CA ASN A 164 -2.64 -16.62 1.26
C ASN A 164 -2.64 -15.92 2.62
N LEU A 165 -3.73 -15.99 3.39
CA LEU A 165 -3.74 -15.47 4.76
C LEU A 165 -2.77 -16.23 5.68
N THR A 166 -2.66 -17.55 5.55
CA THR A 166 -1.64 -18.33 6.30
C THR A 166 -0.24 -17.81 6.01
N LYS A 167 0.11 -17.62 4.73
CA LYS A 167 1.41 -17.04 4.34
C LYS A 167 1.60 -15.61 4.86
N ALA A 168 0.53 -14.81 4.89
CA ALA A 168 0.56 -13.46 5.46
C ALA A 168 0.88 -13.50 6.96
N PHE A 169 0.23 -14.37 7.73
CA PHE A 169 0.52 -14.54 9.17
C PHE A 169 1.95 -14.96 9.44
N GLU A 170 2.45 -15.96 8.72
CA GLU A 170 3.85 -16.41 8.83
C GLU A 170 4.84 -15.26 8.59
N ALA A 171 4.58 -14.43 7.57
CA ALA A 171 5.42 -13.29 7.26
C ALA A 171 5.36 -12.21 8.36
N PHE A 172 4.18 -11.89 8.87
CA PHE A 172 4.03 -10.93 9.98
C PHE A 172 4.68 -11.45 11.27
N GLU A 173 4.56 -12.74 11.59
CA GLU A 173 5.22 -13.34 12.73
C GLU A 173 6.76 -13.26 12.63
N LYS A 174 7.30 -13.51 11.43
CA LYS A 174 8.73 -13.32 11.17
C LYS A 174 9.17 -11.87 11.36
N ALA A 175 8.37 -10.90 10.92
CA ALA A 175 8.66 -9.49 11.14
C ALA A 175 8.60 -9.11 12.64
N LEU A 176 7.61 -9.61 13.39
CA LEU A 176 7.43 -9.32 14.81
C LEU A 176 8.50 -9.96 15.72
N LYS A 177 9.25 -10.96 15.25
CA LYS A 177 10.44 -11.45 15.97
C LYS A 177 11.53 -10.38 16.07
N ILE A 178 11.59 -9.47 15.11
CA ILE A 178 12.56 -8.37 15.05
C ILE A 178 11.95 -7.06 15.55
N PHE A 179 10.76 -6.73 15.02
CA PHE A 179 10.05 -5.54 15.42
C PHE A 179 9.34 -5.74 16.75
N THR A 180 9.98 -5.30 17.81
CA THR A 180 9.39 -5.24 19.13
C THR A 180 9.00 -3.80 19.47
N ARG A 181 8.09 -3.64 20.42
CA ARG A 181 7.64 -2.30 20.83
C ARG A 181 8.79 -1.43 21.33
N ASP A 182 9.77 -2.03 21.97
CA ASP A 182 10.88 -1.30 22.58
C ASP A 182 12.00 -1.00 21.58
N LYS A 183 12.33 -1.94 20.68
CA LYS A 183 13.45 -1.79 19.73
C LYS A 183 13.05 -1.11 18.43
N SER A 184 11.82 -1.34 17.94
CA SER A 184 11.35 -0.83 16.65
C SER A 184 9.87 -0.50 16.73
N PRO A 185 9.47 0.51 17.53
CA PRO A 185 8.07 0.79 17.84
C PRO A 185 7.21 1.02 16.59
N LEU A 186 7.70 1.75 15.59
CA LEU A 186 6.95 1.99 14.35
C LEU A 186 6.77 0.72 13.52
N GLY A 187 7.83 -0.08 13.36
CA GLY A 187 7.78 -1.36 12.65
C GLY A 187 6.82 -2.33 13.35
N TYR A 188 6.89 -2.39 14.69
CA TYR A 188 5.95 -3.16 15.50
C TYR A 188 4.50 -2.74 15.26
N ALA A 189 4.20 -1.45 15.39
CA ALA A 189 2.85 -0.94 15.25
C ALA A 189 2.31 -1.10 13.81
N ALA A 190 3.16 -0.92 12.80
CA ALA A 190 2.78 -1.17 11.41
C ALA A 190 2.42 -2.63 11.18
N THR A 191 3.25 -3.55 11.67
CA THR A 191 3.03 -4.99 11.52
C THR A 191 1.81 -5.44 12.32
N GLN A 192 1.58 -4.92 13.54
CA GLN A 192 0.37 -5.20 14.32
C GLN A 192 -0.89 -4.71 13.63
N ASN A 193 -0.86 -3.51 13.02
CA ASN A 193 -2.00 -3.03 12.23
C ASN A 193 -2.29 -3.93 11.02
N ASN A 194 -1.27 -4.39 10.31
CA ASN A 194 -1.42 -5.27 9.16
C ASN A 194 -1.92 -6.66 9.58
N LEU A 195 -1.41 -7.18 10.70
CA LEU A 195 -1.88 -8.42 11.31
C LEU A 195 -3.36 -8.33 11.71
N GLY A 196 -3.77 -7.21 12.31
CA GLY A 196 -5.17 -6.93 12.62
C GLY A 196 -6.06 -6.95 11.38
N ALA A 197 -5.63 -6.31 10.30
CA ALA A 197 -6.35 -6.33 9.03
C ALA A 197 -6.43 -7.76 8.45
N ALA A 198 -5.36 -8.56 8.54
CA ALA A 198 -5.38 -9.95 8.08
C ALA A 198 -6.36 -10.83 8.90
N TYR A 199 -6.44 -10.64 10.23
CA TYR A 199 -7.45 -11.33 11.04
C TYR A 199 -8.87 -10.88 10.70
N ALA A 200 -9.09 -9.58 10.42
CA ALA A 200 -10.40 -9.11 9.98
C ALA A 200 -10.80 -9.75 8.64
N THR A 201 -9.87 -9.86 7.68
CA THR A 201 -10.11 -10.59 6.42
C THR A 201 -10.40 -12.10 6.67
N LEU A 202 -9.64 -12.75 7.58
CA LEU A 202 -9.88 -14.16 7.90
C LEU A 202 -11.26 -14.39 8.53
N SER A 203 -11.79 -13.43 9.28
CA SER A 203 -13.10 -13.52 9.92
C SER A 203 -14.26 -13.66 8.93
N GLU A 204 -14.07 -13.32 7.68
CA GLU A 204 -15.09 -13.44 6.63
C GLU A 204 -15.34 -14.91 6.22
N VAL A 205 -14.35 -15.79 6.45
CA VAL A 205 -14.39 -17.19 6.00
C VAL A 205 -14.17 -18.22 7.13
N MET A 206 -13.79 -17.77 8.32
CA MET A 206 -13.50 -18.68 9.43
C MET A 206 -13.63 -17.98 10.78
N ASP A 207 -14.29 -18.65 11.75
CA ASP A 207 -14.33 -18.29 13.18
C ASP A 207 -14.51 -16.77 13.40
N LYS A 208 -15.59 -16.20 12.86
CA LYS A 208 -15.81 -14.75 12.75
C LYS A 208 -15.53 -14.02 14.06
N GLU A 209 -16.18 -14.41 15.16
CA GLU A 209 -16.00 -13.75 16.46
C GLU A 209 -14.55 -13.83 16.94
N ARG A 210 -13.95 -15.03 16.88
CA ARG A 210 -12.59 -15.27 17.36
C ARG A 210 -11.57 -14.42 16.58
N ASN A 211 -11.69 -14.39 15.26
CA ASN A 211 -10.75 -13.64 14.41
C ASN A 211 -10.95 -12.13 14.53
N LEU A 212 -12.17 -11.62 14.66
CA LEU A 212 -12.42 -10.20 14.93
C LEU A 212 -11.86 -9.78 16.30
N ASN A 213 -11.95 -10.62 17.33
CA ASN A 213 -11.32 -10.33 18.62
C ASN A 213 -9.78 -10.29 18.53
N LYS A 214 -9.16 -11.17 17.72
CA LYS A 214 -7.71 -11.10 17.43
C LYS A 214 -7.35 -9.82 16.68
N ALA A 215 -8.15 -9.43 15.69
CA ALA A 215 -7.96 -8.18 14.96
C ALA A 215 -8.00 -6.97 15.91
N ILE A 216 -9.00 -6.89 16.79
CA ILE A 216 -9.14 -5.83 17.79
C ILE A 216 -7.87 -5.75 18.67
N LYS A 217 -7.41 -6.89 19.20
CA LYS A 217 -6.18 -6.93 20.02
C LYS A 217 -4.96 -6.40 19.25
N ALA A 218 -4.78 -6.81 18.01
CA ALA A 218 -3.66 -6.36 17.19
C ALA A 218 -3.73 -4.84 16.91
N PHE A 219 -4.91 -4.29 16.59
CA PHE A 219 -5.08 -2.85 16.44
C PHE A 219 -4.83 -2.08 17.76
N GLN A 220 -5.27 -2.61 18.89
CA GLN A 220 -5.00 -2.04 20.21
C GLN A 220 -3.49 -2.03 20.51
N GLU A 221 -2.76 -3.08 20.17
CA GLU A 221 -1.30 -3.12 20.28
C GLU A 221 -0.64 -2.05 19.40
N ALA A 222 -1.12 -1.87 18.16
CA ALA A 222 -0.64 -0.81 17.29
C ALA A 222 -0.88 0.59 17.88
N LEU A 223 -2.03 0.83 18.50
CA LEU A 223 -2.40 2.11 19.11
C LEU A 223 -1.61 2.46 20.38
N LYS A 224 -0.96 1.48 21.02
CA LYS A 224 -0.01 1.78 22.13
C LYS A 224 1.20 2.59 21.66
N VAL A 225 1.51 2.52 20.37
CA VAL A 225 2.60 3.26 19.73
C VAL A 225 2.07 4.42 18.87
N ARG A 226 1.08 4.13 18.03
CA ARG A 226 0.46 5.11 17.14
C ARG A 226 -0.51 5.98 17.91
N THR A 227 -0.02 7.05 18.51
CA THR A 227 -0.86 8.05 19.16
C THR A 227 -1.15 9.22 18.21
N MET A 228 -2.25 9.92 18.41
CA MET A 228 -2.62 11.07 17.59
C MET A 228 -1.53 12.15 17.60
N ALA A 229 -0.87 12.37 18.75
CA ALA A 229 0.17 13.37 18.88
C ALA A 229 1.47 13.01 18.15
N ARG A 230 1.86 11.71 18.12
CA ARG A 230 3.16 11.29 17.56
C ARG A 230 3.07 10.80 16.12
N TYR A 231 1.97 10.12 15.77
CA TYR A 231 1.80 9.46 14.47
C TYR A 231 0.35 9.59 13.99
N PRO A 232 -0.12 10.81 13.71
CA PRO A 232 -1.54 11.08 13.45
C PRO A 232 -2.13 10.22 12.34
N LEU A 233 -1.47 10.09 11.19
CA LEU A 233 -1.98 9.27 10.08
C LEU A 233 -2.07 7.79 10.44
N GLY A 234 -1.02 7.25 11.08
CA GLY A 234 -1.02 5.87 11.53
C GLY A 234 -2.10 5.60 12.58
N TYR A 235 -2.31 6.57 13.49
CA TYR A 235 -3.39 6.54 14.48
C TYR A 235 -4.76 6.49 13.80
N ALA A 236 -5.03 7.41 12.88
CA ALA A 236 -6.31 7.50 12.18
C ALA A 236 -6.60 6.23 11.36
N THR A 237 -5.61 5.72 10.62
CA THR A 237 -5.73 4.46 9.88
C THR A 237 -6.12 3.30 10.81
N THR A 238 -5.42 3.18 11.95
CA THR A 238 -5.67 2.09 12.89
C THR A 238 -7.04 2.24 13.57
N GLN A 239 -7.45 3.45 13.91
CA GLN A 239 -8.77 3.74 14.47
C GLN A 239 -9.91 3.43 13.47
N ASN A 240 -9.74 3.77 12.20
CA ASN A 240 -10.72 3.45 11.16
C ASN A 240 -10.86 1.94 10.96
N ASN A 241 -9.74 1.21 10.93
CA ASN A 241 -9.75 -0.25 10.86
C ASN A 241 -10.42 -0.89 12.09
N LEU A 242 -10.11 -0.38 13.28
CA LEU A 242 -10.74 -0.82 14.54
C LEU A 242 -12.25 -0.58 14.53
N GLY A 243 -12.69 0.58 14.01
CA GLY A 243 -14.11 0.90 13.87
C GLY A 243 -14.85 -0.09 12.96
N ASN A 244 -14.28 -0.40 11.80
CA ASN A 244 -14.84 -1.40 10.89
C ASN A 244 -14.88 -2.80 11.52
N THR A 245 -13.86 -3.14 12.29
CA THR A 245 -13.80 -4.44 13.00
C THR A 245 -14.85 -4.54 14.09
N TYR A 246 -15.08 -3.48 14.86
CA TYR A 246 -16.18 -3.45 15.85
C TYR A 246 -17.54 -3.53 15.15
N ARG A 247 -17.74 -2.86 14.02
CA ARG A 247 -18.99 -2.98 13.24
C ARG A 247 -19.21 -4.43 12.78
N ALA A 248 -18.18 -5.10 12.29
CA ALA A 248 -18.28 -6.51 11.91
C ALA A 248 -18.53 -7.43 13.11
N LEU A 249 -17.93 -7.15 14.28
CA LEU A 249 -18.16 -7.91 15.50
C LEU A 249 -19.60 -7.75 16.02
N ALA A 250 -20.20 -6.58 15.81
CA ALA A 250 -21.59 -6.31 16.19
C ALA A 250 -22.61 -7.20 15.44
N GLU A 251 -22.24 -7.81 14.33
CA GLU A 251 -23.10 -8.77 13.63
C GLU A 251 -23.23 -10.12 14.34
N VAL A 252 -22.30 -10.45 15.25
CA VAL A 252 -22.24 -11.74 15.92
C VAL A 252 -22.21 -11.65 17.45
N LYS A 253 -21.96 -10.47 18.02
CA LYS A 253 -21.81 -10.28 19.46
C LYS A 253 -22.12 -8.85 19.88
N ASP A 254 -22.88 -8.69 20.96
CA ASP A 254 -23.16 -7.39 21.62
C ASP A 254 -23.33 -6.25 20.62
N LYS A 255 -24.41 -6.33 19.82
CA LYS A 255 -24.64 -5.42 18.67
C LYS A 255 -24.54 -3.96 19.09
N GLY A 256 -25.23 -3.56 20.13
CA GLY A 256 -25.27 -2.17 20.59
C GLY A 256 -23.92 -1.66 21.12
N GLY A 257 -23.28 -2.44 21.99
CA GLY A 257 -21.99 -2.08 22.59
C GLY A 257 -20.87 -2.00 21.55
N ASN A 258 -20.80 -2.95 20.61
CA ASN A 258 -19.79 -2.94 19.57
C ASN A 258 -20.02 -1.80 18.54
N LEU A 259 -21.28 -1.49 18.18
CA LEU A 259 -21.56 -0.33 17.32
C LEU A 259 -21.20 1.00 18.00
N ALA A 260 -21.42 1.13 19.30
CA ALA A 260 -20.99 2.32 20.05
C ALA A 260 -19.44 2.48 20.00
N LYS A 261 -18.69 1.39 20.21
CA LYS A 261 -17.21 1.38 20.06
C LYS A 261 -16.78 1.71 18.64
N ALA A 262 -17.51 1.21 17.63
CA ALA A 262 -17.25 1.54 16.22
C ALA A 262 -17.41 3.03 15.95
N VAL A 263 -18.51 3.65 16.40
CA VAL A 263 -18.72 5.12 16.30
C VAL A 263 -17.56 5.88 16.93
N GLN A 264 -17.15 5.48 18.13
CA GLN A 264 -16.06 6.14 18.86
C GLN A 264 -14.75 6.05 18.05
N ALA A 265 -14.38 4.87 17.58
CA ALA A 265 -13.14 4.67 16.82
C ALA A 265 -13.13 5.45 15.50
N VAL A 266 -14.21 5.38 14.71
CA VAL A 266 -14.31 6.13 13.45
C VAL A 266 -14.28 7.64 13.69
N LYS A 267 -14.92 8.16 14.74
CA LYS A 267 -14.82 9.57 15.13
C LYS A 267 -13.40 9.97 15.52
N GLN A 268 -12.62 9.10 16.16
CA GLN A 268 -11.22 9.39 16.45
C GLN A 268 -10.38 9.50 15.16
N ALA A 269 -10.64 8.65 14.16
CA ALA A 269 -9.98 8.77 12.86
C ALA A 269 -10.30 10.10 12.16
N LEU A 270 -11.56 10.56 12.22
CA LEU A 270 -12.01 11.83 11.63
C LEU A 270 -11.43 13.09 12.31
N LYS A 271 -10.78 12.99 13.47
CA LYS A 271 -10.02 14.11 14.04
C LYS A 271 -8.75 14.42 13.26
N VAL A 272 -8.25 13.44 12.51
CA VAL A 272 -7.05 13.55 11.68
C VAL A 272 -7.41 13.63 10.20
N TYR A 273 -8.28 12.75 9.74
CA TYR A 273 -8.75 12.74 8.36
C TYR A 273 -9.75 13.88 8.16
N THR A 274 -9.27 15.00 7.63
CA THR A 274 -10.08 16.17 7.29
C THR A 274 -10.34 16.24 5.79
N LEU A 275 -11.40 16.93 5.39
CA LEU A 275 -11.74 17.13 3.98
C LEU A 275 -10.64 17.89 3.23
N SER A 276 -9.97 18.82 3.90
CA SER A 276 -8.92 19.67 3.31
C SER A 276 -7.60 18.95 3.12
N GLU A 277 -7.19 18.11 4.09
CA GLU A 277 -5.85 17.51 4.09
C GLU A 277 -5.83 16.09 3.51
N TYR A 278 -6.88 15.29 3.82
CA TYR A 278 -6.96 13.87 3.44
C TYR A 278 -8.33 13.55 2.86
N PRO A 279 -8.73 14.15 1.73
CA PRO A 279 -10.10 14.05 1.22
C PRO A 279 -10.56 12.61 0.97
N LEU A 280 -9.71 11.73 0.45
CA LEU A 280 -10.09 10.35 0.18
C LEU A 280 -10.29 9.53 1.46
N ASP A 281 -9.37 9.66 2.41
CA ASP A 281 -9.48 8.99 3.71
C ASP A 281 -10.66 9.53 4.52
N TYR A 282 -10.90 10.84 4.45
CA TYR A 282 -12.08 11.47 5.02
C TYR A 282 -13.36 10.87 4.46
N ALA A 283 -13.50 10.80 3.13
CA ALA A 283 -14.68 10.26 2.48
C ALA A 283 -14.91 8.77 2.81
N ALA A 284 -13.85 7.96 2.77
CA ALA A 284 -13.93 6.56 3.16
C ALA A 284 -14.36 6.40 4.62
N THR A 285 -13.79 7.21 5.52
CA THR A 285 -14.12 7.17 6.95
C THR A 285 -15.54 7.69 7.22
N LYS A 286 -16.02 8.70 6.49
CA LYS A 286 -17.40 9.18 6.56
C LYS A 286 -18.40 8.15 6.05
N ASN A 287 -18.08 7.43 4.96
CA ASN A 287 -18.88 6.30 4.51
C ASN A 287 -18.96 5.19 5.57
N ASN A 288 -17.84 4.84 6.21
CA ASN A 288 -17.81 3.88 7.30
C ASN A 288 -18.68 4.33 8.48
N LEU A 289 -18.63 5.63 8.84
CA LEU A 289 -19.46 6.19 9.89
C LEU A 289 -20.94 6.10 9.56
N GLY A 290 -21.31 6.36 8.29
CA GLY A 290 -22.68 6.18 7.80
C GLY A 290 -23.16 4.74 7.95
N ASN A 291 -22.33 3.77 7.57
CA ASN A 291 -22.63 2.34 7.73
C ASN A 291 -22.82 1.96 9.22
N VAL A 292 -21.99 2.50 10.11
CA VAL A 292 -22.12 2.24 11.56
C VAL A 292 -23.42 2.84 12.11
N TYR A 293 -23.77 4.07 11.74
CA TYR A 293 -25.02 4.68 12.18
C TYR A 293 -26.26 3.98 11.62
N SER A 294 -26.22 3.53 10.34
CA SER A 294 -27.31 2.74 9.76
C SER A 294 -27.53 1.43 10.53
N ALA A 295 -26.46 0.75 10.92
CA ALA A 295 -26.56 -0.44 11.74
C ALA A 295 -27.04 -0.14 13.19
N LEU A 296 -26.64 1.00 13.77
CA LEU A 296 -27.06 1.42 15.10
C LEU A 296 -28.55 1.78 15.14
N ALA A 297 -29.10 2.30 14.04
CA ALA A 297 -30.53 2.59 13.91
C ALA A 297 -31.44 1.35 14.03
N GLU A 298 -30.88 0.17 13.76
CA GLU A 298 -31.60 -1.10 13.97
C GLU A 298 -31.66 -1.52 15.47
N VAL A 299 -30.91 -0.85 16.33
CA VAL A 299 -30.80 -1.18 17.76
C VAL A 299 -31.49 -0.15 18.63
N LYS A 300 -31.30 1.15 18.31
CA LYS A 300 -31.84 2.26 19.11
C LYS A 300 -31.88 3.56 18.32
N ASP A 301 -32.69 4.50 18.81
CA ASP A 301 -32.78 5.86 18.31
C ASP A 301 -32.84 5.92 16.77
N LYS A 302 -33.75 5.14 16.18
CA LYS A 302 -33.80 4.81 14.75
C LYS A 302 -33.70 6.07 13.88
N GLU A 303 -34.61 7.02 14.07
CA GLU A 303 -34.70 8.21 13.23
C GLU A 303 -33.45 9.10 13.35
N GLU A 304 -32.96 9.28 14.59
CA GLU A 304 -31.77 10.09 14.86
C GLU A 304 -30.52 9.45 14.22
N ASN A 305 -30.36 8.13 14.36
CA ASN A 305 -29.21 7.43 13.77
C ASN A 305 -29.28 7.37 12.26
N LEU A 306 -30.44 7.19 11.64
CA LEU A 306 -30.59 7.28 10.17
C LEU A 306 -30.28 8.70 9.65
N THR A 307 -30.70 9.72 10.38
CA THR A 307 -30.35 11.12 10.04
C THR A 307 -28.82 11.32 10.08
N LYS A 308 -28.13 10.80 11.11
CA LYS A 308 -26.65 10.84 11.20
C LYS A 308 -25.99 10.04 10.09
N ALA A 309 -26.55 8.89 9.70
CA ALA A 309 -26.07 8.07 8.60
C ALA A 309 -26.13 8.82 7.26
N VAL A 310 -27.30 9.41 6.95
CA VAL A 310 -27.47 10.19 5.71
C VAL A 310 -26.49 11.36 5.63
N ARG A 311 -26.33 12.13 6.71
CA ARG A 311 -25.34 13.23 6.77
C ARG A 311 -23.92 12.72 6.54
N ALA A 312 -23.56 11.57 7.10
CA ALA A 312 -22.22 11.00 6.92
C ALA A 312 -21.98 10.57 5.47
N TYR A 313 -22.97 9.99 4.78
CA TYR A 313 -22.88 9.66 3.37
C TYR A 313 -22.82 10.93 2.48
N GLU A 314 -23.61 11.95 2.78
CA GLU A 314 -23.54 13.24 2.07
C GLU A 314 -22.13 13.86 2.16
N GLU A 315 -21.49 13.80 3.33
CA GLU A 315 -20.11 14.25 3.49
C GLU A 315 -19.12 13.42 2.66
N ALA A 316 -19.31 12.10 2.55
CA ALA A 316 -18.48 11.25 1.70
C ALA A 316 -18.66 11.60 0.20
N LEU A 317 -19.87 11.90 -0.22
CA LEU A 317 -20.21 12.25 -1.60
C LEU A 317 -19.68 13.63 -2.06
N LYS A 318 -19.22 14.48 -1.14
CA LYS A 318 -18.49 15.71 -1.49
C LYS A 318 -17.16 15.38 -2.21
N VAL A 319 -16.60 14.21 -1.94
CA VAL A 319 -15.33 13.75 -2.53
C VAL A 319 -15.59 12.69 -3.60
N TYR A 320 -16.42 11.69 -3.30
CA TYR A 320 -16.78 10.63 -4.23
C TYR A 320 -17.79 11.14 -5.24
N THR A 321 -17.32 11.71 -6.34
CA THR A 321 -18.16 12.19 -7.45
C THR A 321 -18.23 11.16 -8.56
N LEU A 322 -19.32 11.17 -9.35
CA LEU A 322 -19.51 10.23 -10.46
C LEU A 322 -18.37 10.30 -11.48
N GLY A 323 -17.82 11.50 -11.73
CA GLY A 323 -16.77 11.70 -12.72
C GLY A 323 -15.38 11.24 -12.26
N ARG A 324 -15.12 11.26 -10.94
CA ARG A 324 -13.77 10.90 -10.41
C ARG A 324 -13.72 9.52 -9.77
N TYR A 325 -14.80 9.11 -9.08
CA TYR A 325 -14.85 7.87 -8.29
C TYR A 325 -16.20 7.16 -8.50
N PRO A 326 -16.53 6.72 -9.74
CA PRO A 326 -17.87 6.23 -10.10
C PRO A 326 -18.34 5.03 -9.28
N SER A 327 -17.44 4.11 -8.93
CA SER A 327 -17.78 2.94 -8.12
C SER A 327 -18.15 3.32 -6.68
N GLN A 328 -17.32 4.15 -6.04
CA GLN A 328 -17.55 4.64 -4.68
C GLN A 328 -18.80 5.53 -4.62
N PHE A 329 -18.97 6.42 -5.61
CA PHE A 329 -20.17 7.25 -5.72
C PHE A 329 -21.44 6.40 -5.72
N ARG A 330 -21.52 5.39 -6.58
CA ARG A 330 -22.71 4.52 -6.69
C ARG A 330 -22.95 3.74 -5.39
N ALA A 331 -21.89 3.18 -4.78
CA ALA A 331 -21.99 2.42 -3.54
C ALA A 331 -22.49 3.28 -2.37
N VAL A 332 -21.93 4.48 -2.19
CA VAL A 332 -22.33 5.41 -1.13
C VAL A 332 -23.74 5.94 -1.36
N THR A 333 -24.09 6.30 -2.61
CA THR A 333 -25.45 6.73 -2.95
C THR A 333 -26.48 5.65 -2.65
N ALA A 334 -26.21 4.40 -3.02
CA ALA A 334 -27.11 3.28 -2.72
C ALA A 334 -27.32 3.09 -1.21
N SER A 335 -26.24 3.19 -0.42
CA SER A 335 -26.30 3.11 1.05
C SER A 335 -27.11 4.26 1.65
N MET A 336 -26.92 5.48 1.14
CA MET A 336 -27.66 6.67 1.57
C MET A 336 -29.17 6.54 1.26
N GLU A 337 -29.52 6.14 0.05
CA GLU A 337 -30.93 5.95 -0.33
C GLU A 337 -31.62 4.85 0.47
N LYS A 338 -30.89 3.76 0.78
CA LYS A 338 -31.39 2.75 1.70
C LYS A 338 -31.68 3.33 3.09
N ALA A 339 -30.76 4.13 3.64
CA ALA A 339 -30.98 4.78 4.95
C ALA A 339 -32.15 5.76 4.93
N LYS A 340 -32.35 6.52 3.83
CA LYS A 340 -33.51 7.41 3.68
C LYS A 340 -34.84 6.65 3.64
N LYS A 341 -34.89 5.49 2.95
CA LYS A 341 -36.11 4.66 2.88
C LYS A 341 -36.45 3.98 4.21
N MET A 342 -35.47 3.74 5.09
CA MET A 342 -35.66 3.16 6.42
C MET A 342 -36.10 4.17 7.47
N ARG A 343 -35.91 5.47 7.20
CA ARG A 343 -36.33 6.59 8.03
C ARG A 343 -37.84 6.80 7.97
#